data_758edb49baa6aca0ea44f41d0ca76446
#
_entry.id   758edb49baa6aca0ea44f41d0ca76446
#
_cell.length_a   1.000
_cell.length_b   1.000
_cell.length_c   1.000
_cell.angle_alpha   90.00
_cell.angle_beta   90.00
_cell.angle_gamma   90.00
#
_symmetry.space_group_name_H-M   'P 1'
#
loop_
_entity.id
_entity.type
_entity.pdbx_description
1 polymer ?
#
loop_
_entity_poly.entity_id
_entity_poly.type
_entity_poly.pdbx_seq_one_letter_code
_entity_poly.pdbx_strand_id
1 'polypeptide(L)' 'MKRWCLLKESDGNRGLIGKKKMYEIVVEDSRMTVMWGMAEKQNRQVKTQVFSSNQGALYAAQERIMDKQDKGYVLAFSV' A
#
# COMPACT_ATOMS: atom_id res chain seq x y z
N MET A 1 -10.36 -7.43 -10.13
CA MET A 1 -9.71 -6.43 -9.23
C MET A 1 -8.73 -7.13 -8.33
N LYS A 2 -7.55 -6.57 -8.20
CA LYS A 2 -6.51 -7.09 -7.31
C LYS A 2 -6.24 -6.08 -6.21
N ARG A 3 -6.01 -6.56 -4.99
CA ARG A 3 -5.81 -5.70 -3.84
C ARG A 3 -4.73 -6.27 -2.92
N TRP A 4 -3.83 -5.41 -2.48
CA TRP A 4 -2.79 -5.76 -1.53
C TRP A 4 -2.80 -4.79 -0.36
N CYS A 5 -2.66 -5.30 0.83
CA CYS A 5 -2.57 -4.48 2.03
C CYS A 5 -1.28 -4.83 2.77
N LEU A 6 -0.46 -3.81 3.00
CA LEU A 6 0.81 -3.97 3.70
C LEU A 6 0.78 -3.15 4.98
N LEU A 7 1.40 -3.69 6.02
CA LEU A 7 1.45 -3.05 7.32
C LEU A 7 2.89 -2.96 7.79
N LYS A 8 3.21 -1.86 8.48
CA LYS A 8 4.50 -1.68 9.10
C LYS A 8 4.29 -1.10 10.48
N GLU A 9 4.92 -1.68 11.50
CA GLU A 9 4.89 -1.11 12.82
C GLU A 9 5.73 0.15 12.84
N SER A 10 5.21 1.20 13.49
CA SER A 10 5.97 2.41 13.64
C SER A 10 7.17 2.16 14.56
N ASP A 11 8.29 2.79 14.23
CA ASP A 11 9.48 2.73 15.06
C ASP A 11 9.15 3.23 16.44
N GLY A 12 9.52 2.52 17.48
CA GLY A 12 9.15 2.77 18.87
C GLY A 12 9.31 4.19 19.36
N ASN A 13 8.96 5.17 18.58
CA ASN A 13 8.94 6.57 18.98
C ASN A 13 7.82 6.80 19.97
N ARG A 14 8.04 7.77 20.85
CA ARG A 14 7.10 8.07 21.90
C ARG A 14 5.70 8.32 21.37
N GLY A 15 4.73 7.63 21.93
CA GLY A 15 3.34 7.76 21.56
C GLY A 15 2.93 7.02 20.31
N LEU A 16 3.88 6.36 19.63
CA LEU A 16 3.58 5.61 18.43
C LEU A 16 3.73 4.10 18.60
N ILE A 17 4.04 3.65 19.81
CA ILE A 17 4.18 2.23 20.10
C ILE A 17 2.85 1.52 19.86
N GLY A 18 2.88 0.46 19.07
CA GLY A 18 1.68 -0.30 18.78
C GLY A 18 0.85 0.25 17.62
N LYS A 19 1.19 1.42 17.09
CA LYS A 19 0.51 1.97 15.93
C LYS A 19 1.14 1.45 14.66
N LYS A 20 0.32 1.25 13.64
CA LYS A 20 0.81 0.67 12.39
C LYS A 20 0.59 1.64 11.25
N LYS A 21 1.57 1.69 10.36
CA LYS A 21 1.41 2.35 9.07
C LYS A 21 0.79 1.37 8.10
N MET A 22 -0.08 1.86 7.25
CA MET A 22 -0.76 1.04 6.28
C MET A 22 -0.47 1.55 4.88
N TYR A 23 -0.29 0.62 3.95
CA TYR A 23 -0.11 0.93 2.55
C TYR A 23 -0.96 -0.06 1.76
N GLU A 24 -1.93 0.46 1.03
CA GLU A 24 -2.87 -0.38 0.29
C GLU A 24 -2.80 -0.04 -1.19
N ILE A 25 -2.79 -1.07 -2.03
CA ILE A 25 -2.75 -0.93 -3.48
C ILE A 25 -3.93 -1.68 -4.05
N VAL A 26 -4.67 -1.03 -4.93
CA VAL A 26 -5.79 -1.64 -5.66
C VAL A 26 -5.55 -1.45 -7.15
N VAL A 27 -5.61 -2.54 -7.91
CA VAL A 27 -5.55 -2.48 -9.36
C VAL A 27 -6.89 -2.92 -9.91
N GLU A 28 -7.50 -2.05 -10.69
CA GLU A 28 -8.75 -2.32 -11.38
C GLU A 28 -8.57 -1.90 -12.83
N ASP A 29 -8.64 -2.87 -13.73
CA ASP A 29 -8.34 -2.66 -15.15
C ASP A 29 -6.95 -2.07 -15.31
N SER A 30 -6.82 -0.90 -15.93
CA SER A 30 -5.54 -0.23 -16.13
C SER A 30 -5.26 0.84 -15.08
N ARG A 31 -6.03 0.88 -14.00
CA ARG A 31 -5.92 1.89 -12.96
C ARG A 31 -5.34 1.29 -11.68
N MET A 32 -4.36 1.96 -11.12
CA MET A 32 -3.80 1.60 -9.82
C MET A 32 -4.09 2.73 -8.84
N THR A 33 -4.72 2.38 -7.73
CA THR A 33 -4.99 3.32 -6.64
C THR A 33 -4.16 2.92 -5.44
N VAL A 34 -3.45 3.88 -4.87
CA VAL A 34 -2.60 3.67 -3.71
C VAL A 34 -3.13 4.52 -2.57
N MET A 35 -3.29 3.90 -1.41
CA MET A 35 -3.72 4.57 -0.20
C MET A 35 -2.72 4.30 0.89
N TRP A 36 -2.36 5.32 1.67
CA TRP A 36 -1.40 5.14 2.74
C TRP A 36 -1.69 6.08 3.90
N GLY A 37 -1.20 5.71 5.07
CA GLY A 37 -1.39 6.48 6.29
C GLY A 37 -1.27 5.58 7.50
N MET A 38 -1.73 6.07 8.63
CA MET A 38 -1.80 5.27 9.85
C MET A 38 -3.04 4.38 9.79
N ALA A 39 -2.89 3.11 10.16
CA ALA A 39 -3.98 2.14 10.05
C ALA A 39 -5.20 2.54 10.88
N GLU A 40 -4.99 3.23 11.99
CA GLU A 40 -6.06 3.63 12.90
C GLU A 40 -6.76 4.92 12.49
N LYS A 41 -6.16 5.68 11.58
CA LYS A 41 -6.73 6.98 11.20
C LYS A 41 -7.52 6.83 9.93
N GLN A 42 -8.61 7.57 9.84
CA GLN A 42 -9.44 7.59 8.64
C GLN A 42 -8.89 8.51 7.56
N ASN A 43 -8.08 9.49 7.94
CA ASN A 43 -7.50 10.43 6.99
C ASN A 43 -6.28 9.79 6.33
N ARG A 44 -6.53 9.16 5.20
CA ARG A 44 -5.47 8.52 4.41
C ARG A 44 -5.23 9.32 3.16
N GLN A 45 -3.99 9.27 2.69
CA GLN A 45 -3.67 9.86 1.40
C GLN A 45 -3.97 8.86 0.31
N VAL A 46 -4.46 9.37 -0.82
CA VAL A 46 -4.86 8.52 -1.95
C VAL A 46 -4.24 9.09 -3.21
N LYS A 47 -3.70 8.21 -4.03
CA LYS A 47 -3.17 8.59 -5.34
C LYS A 47 -3.61 7.54 -6.36
N THR A 48 -4.13 8.01 -7.49
CA THR A 48 -4.55 7.13 -8.58
C THR A 48 -3.68 7.38 -9.79
N GLN A 49 -3.27 6.30 -10.46
CA GLN A 49 -2.48 6.38 -11.66
C GLN A 49 -3.08 5.45 -12.71
N VAL A 50 -3.20 5.95 -13.94
CA VAL A 50 -3.76 5.18 -15.05
C VAL A 50 -2.62 4.75 -15.97
N PHE A 51 -2.63 3.49 -16.38
CA PHE A 51 -1.63 2.90 -17.26
C PHE A 51 -2.26 2.59 -18.61
N SER A 52 -1.44 2.20 -19.57
CA SER A 52 -1.94 1.85 -20.89
C SER A 52 -2.57 0.46 -20.94
N SER A 53 -2.32 -0.37 -19.92
CA SER A 53 -2.85 -1.74 -19.90
C SER A 53 -2.98 -2.23 -18.46
N ASN A 54 -3.75 -3.28 -18.27
CA ASN A 54 -3.86 -3.96 -16.99
C ASN A 54 -2.51 -4.53 -16.55
N GLN A 55 -1.75 -5.10 -17.48
CA GLN A 55 -0.43 -5.64 -17.17
C GLN A 55 0.51 -4.56 -16.64
N GLY A 56 0.47 -3.38 -17.25
CA GLY A 56 1.28 -2.26 -16.78
C GLY A 56 0.93 -1.84 -15.37
N ALA A 57 -0.37 -1.80 -15.06
CA ALA A 57 -0.82 -1.47 -13.72
C ALA A 57 -0.39 -2.52 -12.71
N LEU A 58 -0.51 -3.80 -13.06
CA LEU A 58 -0.10 -4.89 -12.18
C LEU A 58 1.41 -4.88 -11.94
N TYR A 59 2.18 -4.62 -12.98
CA TYR A 59 3.62 -4.54 -12.86
C TYR A 59 4.03 -3.40 -11.92
N ALA A 60 3.42 -2.24 -12.10
CA ALA A 60 3.70 -1.09 -11.24
C ALA A 60 3.32 -1.38 -9.78
N ALA A 61 2.20 -2.09 -9.57
CA ALA A 61 1.78 -2.46 -8.23
C ALA A 61 2.80 -3.37 -7.57
N GLN A 62 3.31 -4.37 -8.30
CA GLN A 62 4.30 -5.28 -7.74
C GLN A 62 5.60 -4.57 -7.41
N GLU A 63 6.03 -3.63 -8.23
CA GLU A 63 7.22 -2.85 -7.92
C GLU A 63 7.05 -2.05 -6.64
N ARG A 64 5.87 -1.47 -6.43
CA ARG A 64 5.61 -0.73 -5.20
C ARG A 64 5.58 -1.64 -3.99
N ILE A 65 5.04 -2.85 -4.13
CA ILE A 65 5.02 -3.82 -3.04
C ILE A 65 6.45 -4.17 -2.64
N MET A 66 7.31 -4.48 -3.62
CA MET A 66 8.69 -4.82 -3.34
C MET A 66 9.43 -3.67 -2.67
N ASP A 67 9.22 -2.44 -3.15
CA ASP A 67 9.82 -1.26 -2.55
C ASP A 67 9.41 -1.09 -1.09
N LYS A 68 8.13 -1.29 -0.81
CA LYS A 68 7.63 -1.16 0.56
C LYS A 68 8.11 -2.30 1.45
N GLN A 69 8.21 -3.51 0.93
CA GLN A 69 8.77 -4.63 1.69
C GLN A 69 10.23 -4.37 2.05
N ASP A 70 10.99 -3.78 1.14
CA ASP A 70 12.37 -3.38 1.44
C ASP A 70 12.45 -2.35 2.56
N LYS A 71 11.41 -1.57 2.73
CA LYS A 71 11.34 -0.56 3.79
C LYS A 71 10.72 -1.09 5.08
N GLY A 72 10.45 -2.38 5.15
CA GLY A 72 9.97 -3.01 6.37
C GLY A 72 8.48 -3.27 6.43
N TYR A 73 7.74 -2.96 5.37
CA TYR A 73 6.32 -3.32 5.32
C TYR A 73 6.18 -4.82 5.11
N VAL A 74 5.15 -5.39 5.71
CA VAL A 74 4.82 -6.80 5.60
C VAL A 74 3.46 -6.93 4.93
N LEU A 75 3.35 -7.84 3.96
CA LEU A 75 2.08 -8.09 3.30
C LEU A 75 1.12 -8.74 4.28
N ALA A 76 0.05 -8.03 4.59
CA ALA A 76 -0.96 -8.51 5.53
C ALA A 76 -1.98 -9.41 4.83
N PHE A 77 -2.44 -8.99 3.66
CA PHE A 77 -3.31 -9.83 2.84
C PHE A 77 -3.28 -9.35 1.40
N SER A 78 -3.69 -10.25 0.50
CA SER A 78 -3.93 -9.91 -0.91
C SER A 78 -5.20 -10.63 -1.36
N VAL A 79 -5.92 -9.99 -2.26
CA VAL A 79 -7.16 -10.54 -2.81
C VAL A 79 -7.13 -10.53 -4.32
#